data_aaa233559138431f296c71bfc9963144
#
_entry.id   aaa233559138431f296c71bfc9963144
#
_cell.length_a   1.000
_cell.length_b   1.000
_cell.length_c   1.000
_cell.angle_alpha   90.00
_cell.angle_beta   90.00
_cell.angle_gamma   90.00
#
_symmetry.space_group_name_H-M   'P 1'
#
loop_
_entity.id
_entity.type
_entity.pdbx_description
1 polymer ?
#
loop_
_entity_poly.entity_id
_entity_poly.type
_entity_poly.pdbx_seq_one_letter_code
_entity_poly.pdbx_strand_id
1 'polypeptide(L)'
;MRLMTDVFSSPANTHIAKMLEVSEGTIRRKKEDEKEEYNSYVRKFRLEKAPFILINDYNMERGTSYTEEDVHNFKIPGILSKSGEVLIPSILDRILIPLNLLKEQNECNVISFANFKGGVGKTTSAVNIGTTLSYFGAKVLLVDMDPQGNTTSLFNIHRPKKSKEIDITETKLENIYDFDNSDYKYTIIDLLAEVENKDIKEMTKEAIVNLNKNDKVPTIGTLDIIPNSSVYENVYKSEQLDRILNVYGNVNKALDDILNHVKNDYDFILIDTPPTIKQELRMSAMASDYFIIVLTPDKMSKDGIEPFIAPIERHQAAYKKEKGKDICILNAILNKFQSNSVIQKFNRESIEDDLHVTISSSNLGSSSLYKTIVRLDNILTEAQFDNGSALLYKPNHPLVRDYFDLTEEILDDIISNKMKSKEIENN
;
A
#
# COMPACT_ATOMS: atom_id res chain seq x y z
N MET A 1 -9.60 20.39 4.57
CA MET A 1 -8.69 20.38 3.40
C MET A 1 -7.48 21.24 3.73
N ARG A 2 -6.28 20.65 3.95
CA ARG A 2 -5.06 21.44 4.18
C ARG A 2 -4.65 22.06 2.86
N LEU A 3 -4.59 23.40 2.85
CA LEU A 3 -4.08 24.17 1.72
C LEU A 3 -2.60 23.83 1.49
N MET A 4 -2.26 23.40 0.29
CA MET A 4 -0.88 23.15 -0.08
C MET A 4 -0.07 24.41 -0.20
N THR A 5 1.19 24.34 0.20
CA THR A 5 2.17 25.39 -0.07
C THR A 5 2.49 25.42 -1.56
N ASP A 6 2.46 26.56 -2.20
CA ASP A 6 2.93 26.78 -3.55
C ASP A 6 4.33 26.20 -3.75
N VAL A 7 4.43 25.10 -4.50
CA VAL A 7 5.70 24.46 -4.84
C VAL A 7 5.89 24.43 -6.36
N PHE A 8 5.31 25.39 -7.07
CA PHE A 8 5.65 25.61 -8.48
C PHE A 8 6.73 26.66 -8.64
N SER A 9 7.89 26.44 -7.99
CA SER A 9 9.11 27.04 -8.51
C SER A 9 9.39 26.44 -9.89
N SER A 10 9.67 27.26 -10.89
CA SER A 10 10.16 26.75 -12.19
C SER A 10 11.29 25.78 -11.94
N PRO A 11 11.27 24.58 -12.55
CA PRO A 11 12.35 23.61 -12.39
C PRO A 11 13.67 24.29 -12.80
N ALA A 12 14.76 23.94 -12.11
CA ALA A 12 16.07 24.45 -12.47
C ALA A 12 16.42 24.05 -13.91
N ASN A 13 16.99 24.98 -14.68
CA ASN A 13 17.37 24.73 -16.09
C ASN A 13 18.22 23.47 -16.27
N THR A 14 19.06 23.12 -15.30
CA THR A 14 19.84 21.86 -15.22
C THR A 14 18.97 20.63 -15.26
N HIS A 15 17.84 20.59 -14.57
CA HIS A 15 16.94 19.43 -14.55
C HIS A 15 16.21 19.26 -15.87
N ILE A 16 15.74 20.37 -16.48
CA ILE A 16 15.10 20.34 -17.79
C ILE A 16 16.11 19.91 -18.86
N ALA A 17 17.33 20.46 -18.82
CA ALA A 17 18.40 20.11 -19.76
C ALA A 17 18.74 18.62 -19.73
N LYS A 18 18.87 18.06 -18.53
CA LYS A 18 19.14 16.63 -18.35
C LYS A 18 18.00 15.73 -18.88
N MET A 19 16.75 16.11 -18.64
CA MET A 19 15.58 15.36 -19.11
C MET A 19 15.49 15.34 -20.64
N LEU A 20 15.81 16.49 -21.29
CA LEU A 20 15.72 16.65 -22.73
C LEU A 20 17.03 16.29 -23.47
N GLU A 21 18.05 15.84 -22.73
CA GLU A 21 19.38 15.51 -23.27
C GLU A 21 20.04 16.68 -24.05
N VAL A 22 19.81 17.90 -23.58
CA VAL A 22 20.38 19.12 -24.16
C VAL A 22 21.27 19.86 -23.17
N SER A 23 22.06 20.84 -23.65
CA SER A 23 22.88 21.65 -22.74
C SER A 23 22.05 22.62 -21.94
N GLU A 24 22.50 22.96 -20.71
CA GLU A 24 21.87 24.01 -19.89
C GLU A 24 21.87 25.38 -20.59
N GLY A 25 22.90 25.67 -21.38
CA GLY A 25 22.95 26.86 -22.21
C GLY A 25 21.85 26.93 -23.26
N THR A 26 21.46 25.77 -23.84
CA THR A 26 20.31 25.67 -24.75
C THR A 26 19.01 26.06 -24.04
N ILE A 27 18.80 25.56 -22.81
CA ILE A 27 17.61 25.87 -22.02
C ILE A 27 17.57 27.36 -21.62
N ARG A 28 18.71 27.96 -21.23
CA ARG A 28 18.78 29.41 -20.93
C ARG A 28 18.40 30.26 -22.12
N ARG A 29 18.98 29.97 -23.30
CA ARG A 29 18.66 30.70 -24.53
C ARG A 29 17.17 30.61 -24.86
N LYS A 30 16.59 29.40 -24.82
CA LYS A 30 15.15 29.22 -25.08
C LYS A 30 14.27 29.95 -24.06
N LYS A 31 14.71 30.10 -22.83
CA LYS A 31 13.99 30.89 -21.80
C LYS A 31 13.95 32.37 -22.14
N GLU A 32 15.00 32.91 -22.75
CA GLU A 32 15.16 34.33 -23.07
C GLU A 32 14.55 34.64 -24.46
N ASP A 33 14.86 33.82 -25.46
CA ASP A 33 14.54 34.10 -26.87
C ASP A 33 13.28 33.38 -27.37
N GLU A 34 12.98 32.19 -26.85
CA GLU A 34 11.92 31.30 -27.31
C GLU A 34 11.01 30.87 -26.11
N LYS A 35 10.34 31.84 -25.50
CA LYS A 35 9.58 31.65 -24.26
C LYS A 35 8.50 30.58 -24.34
N GLU A 36 7.82 30.45 -25.49
CA GLU A 36 6.77 29.43 -25.66
C GLU A 36 7.35 28.00 -25.63
N GLU A 37 8.47 27.79 -26.32
CA GLU A 37 9.16 26.50 -26.34
C GLU A 37 9.74 26.15 -24.96
N TYR A 38 10.32 27.13 -24.26
CA TYR A 38 10.75 26.95 -22.87
C TYR A 38 9.58 26.55 -21.96
N ASN A 39 8.43 27.20 -22.07
CA ASN A 39 7.25 26.86 -21.29
C ASN A 39 6.71 25.46 -21.62
N SER A 40 6.79 25.02 -22.90
CA SER A 40 6.47 23.65 -23.27
C SER A 40 7.39 22.64 -22.56
N TYR A 41 8.69 22.91 -22.50
CA TYR A 41 9.65 22.08 -21.77
C TYR A 41 9.37 22.03 -20.27
N VAL A 42 9.01 23.15 -19.66
CA VAL A 42 8.63 23.21 -18.24
C VAL A 42 7.36 22.38 -17.99
N ARG A 43 6.34 22.49 -18.85
CA ARG A 43 5.10 21.70 -18.76
C ARG A 43 5.41 20.21 -18.87
N LYS A 44 6.18 19.79 -19.89
CA LYS A 44 6.59 18.41 -20.07
C LYS A 44 7.36 17.87 -18.87
N PHE A 45 8.30 18.65 -18.33
CA PHE A 45 9.03 18.28 -17.12
C PHE A 45 8.10 18.08 -15.93
N ARG A 46 7.14 18.98 -15.71
CA ARG A 46 6.17 18.88 -14.61
C ARG A 46 5.29 17.64 -14.77
N LEU A 47 4.78 17.39 -15.99
CA LEU A 47 3.97 16.23 -16.29
C LEU A 47 4.69 14.91 -15.99
N GLU A 48 6.00 14.84 -16.24
CA GLU A 48 6.78 13.62 -16.04
C GLU A 48 7.34 13.46 -14.61
N LYS A 49 7.54 14.55 -13.87
CA LYS A 49 8.27 14.52 -12.59
C LYS A 49 7.48 14.98 -11.38
N ALA A 50 6.53 15.88 -11.53
CA ALA A 50 5.72 16.35 -10.42
C ALA A 50 4.59 15.36 -10.10
N PRO A 51 4.25 15.15 -8.80
CA PRO A 51 3.08 14.35 -8.43
C PRO A 51 1.78 14.95 -8.94
N PHE A 52 1.65 16.29 -8.85
CA PHE A 52 0.47 17.05 -9.27
C PHE A 52 0.86 18.19 -10.20
N ILE A 53 -0.01 18.49 -11.17
CA ILE A 53 0.15 19.60 -12.10
C ILE A 53 -1.18 20.37 -12.25
N LEU A 54 -1.12 21.56 -12.84
CA LEU A 54 -2.32 22.33 -13.17
C LEU A 54 -3.20 21.54 -14.15
N ILE A 55 -4.51 21.51 -13.90
CA ILE A 55 -5.50 20.83 -14.74
C ILE A 55 -5.43 21.29 -16.20
N ASN A 56 -5.20 22.57 -16.42
CA ASN A 56 -5.06 23.13 -17.78
C ASN A 56 -3.80 22.63 -18.49
N ASP A 57 -2.67 22.51 -17.76
CA ASP A 57 -1.42 21.97 -18.33
C ASP A 57 -1.58 20.50 -18.69
N TYR A 58 -2.26 19.72 -17.84
CA TYR A 58 -2.57 18.31 -18.12
C TYR A 58 -3.44 18.16 -19.37
N ASN A 59 -4.55 18.90 -19.42
CA ASN A 59 -5.48 18.86 -20.56
C ASN A 59 -4.76 19.20 -21.88
N MET A 60 -3.90 20.23 -21.85
CA MET A 60 -3.13 20.64 -23.04
C MET A 60 -2.17 19.53 -23.52
N GLU A 61 -1.44 18.90 -22.62
CA GLU A 61 -0.41 17.91 -22.96
C GLU A 61 -1.00 16.52 -23.29
N ARG A 62 -2.15 16.18 -22.71
CA ARG A 62 -2.80 14.87 -22.88
C ARG A 62 -3.99 14.88 -23.85
N GLY A 63 -4.44 16.05 -24.28
CA GLY A 63 -5.63 16.19 -25.13
C GLY A 63 -6.93 15.83 -24.39
N THR A 64 -6.94 15.98 -23.08
CA THR A 64 -8.12 15.74 -22.24
C THR A 64 -8.92 17.02 -22.01
N SER A 65 -10.10 16.91 -21.40
CA SER A 65 -11.00 18.03 -21.13
C SER A 65 -11.54 18.02 -19.70
N TYR A 66 -10.74 17.59 -18.74
CA TYR A 66 -11.12 17.62 -17.33
C TYR A 66 -11.37 19.04 -16.86
N THR A 67 -12.38 19.21 -16.02
CA THR A 67 -12.79 20.52 -15.49
C THR A 67 -12.53 20.59 -13.98
N GLU A 68 -12.48 21.81 -13.44
CA GLU A 68 -12.43 22.02 -12.00
C GLU A 68 -13.67 21.40 -11.31
N GLU A 69 -14.82 21.41 -11.97
CA GLU A 69 -16.05 20.80 -11.49
C GLU A 69 -15.93 19.27 -11.34
N ASP A 70 -15.18 18.59 -12.21
CA ASP A 70 -14.93 17.15 -12.11
C ASP A 70 -14.13 16.83 -10.83
N VAL A 71 -13.21 17.71 -10.42
CA VAL A 71 -12.48 17.57 -9.15
C VAL A 71 -13.40 17.90 -7.96
N HIS A 72 -14.16 18.99 -8.02
CA HIS A 72 -15.05 19.40 -6.94
C HIS A 72 -16.17 18.38 -6.68
N ASN A 73 -16.66 17.74 -7.73
CA ASN A 73 -17.69 16.70 -7.65
C ASN A 73 -17.12 15.28 -7.41
N PHE A 74 -15.83 15.16 -7.08
CA PHE A 74 -15.15 13.89 -6.83
C PHE A 74 -15.23 12.87 -7.97
N LYS A 75 -15.37 13.33 -9.23
CA LYS A 75 -15.33 12.45 -10.40
C LYS A 75 -13.91 12.02 -10.75
N ILE A 76 -12.93 12.90 -10.53
CA ILE A 76 -11.51 12.64 -10.70
C ILE A 76 -10.71 13.11 -9.46
N PRO A 77 -9.56 12.48 -9.17
CA PRO A 77 -8.67 12.93 -8.11
C PRO A 77 -8.12 14.32 -8.39
N GLY A 78 -8.08 15.14 -7.35
CA GLY A 78 -7.49 16.48 -7.44
C GLY A 78 -7.39 17.16 -6.10
N ILE A 79 -6.71 18.28 -6.08
CA ILE A 79 -6.45 19.10 -4.90
C ILE A 79 -6.52 20.58 -5.27
N LEU A 80 -6.89 21.41 -4.30
CA LEU A 80 -6.87 22.86 -4.43
C LEU A 80 -5.54 23.41 -3.90
N SER A 81 -4.83 24.19 -4.73
CA SER A 81 -3.62 24.92 -4.31
C SER A 81 -3.96 26.07 -3.37
N LYS A 82 -2.95 26.64 -2.70
CA LYS A 82 -3.11 27.86 -1.89
C LYS A 82 -3.52 29.08 -2.72
N SER A 83 -3.11 29.13 -3.98
CA SER A 83 -3.49 30.20 -4.93
C SER A 83 -4.91 30.01 -5.49
N GLY A 84 -5.62 28.94 -5.12
CA GLY A 84 -6.96 28.64 -5.60
C GLY A 84 -7.01 27.89 -6.92
N GLU A 85 -5.87 27.44 -7.44
CA GLU A 85 -5.79 26.66 -8.68
C GLU A 85 -6.07 25.19 -8.42
N VAL A 86 -6.75 24.51 -9.35
CA VAL A 86 -7.02 23.08 -9.27
C VAL A 86 -5.86 22.30 -9.88
N LEU A 87 -5.33 21.37 -9.09
CA LEU A 87 -4.24 20.48 -9.44
C LEU A 87 -4.74 19.04 -9.52
N ILE A 88 -4.30 18.32 -10.53
CA ILE A 88 -4.61 16.89 -10.69
C ILE A 88 -3.32 16.06 -10.73
N PRO A 89 -3.38 14.75 -10.38
CA PRO A 89 -2.22 13.87 -10.50
C PRO A 89 -1.67 13.85 -11.91
N SER A 90 -0.38 14.03 -12.06
CA SER A 90 0.27 14.05 -13.39
C SER A 90 0.19 12.71 -14.13
N ILE A 91 -0.14 11.63 -13.42
CA ILE A 91 -0.29 10.27 -13.98
C ILE A 91 -1.73 9.75 -13.88
N LEU A 92 -2.70 10.66 -13.84
CA LEU A 92 -4.11 10.34 -13.61
C LEU A 92 -4.58 9.14 -14.44
N ASP A 93 -4.45 9.20 -15.77
CA ASP A 93 -4.93 8.14 -16.66
C ASP A 93 -4.15 6.83 -16.50
N ARG A 94 -2.85 6.91 -16.17
CA ARG A 94 -1.99 5.75 -15.98
C ARG A 94 -2.40 4.88 -14.78
N ILE A 95 -3.08 5.46 -13.80
CA ILE A 95 -3.66 4.72 -12.66
C ILE A 95 -5.14 4.41 -12.91
N LEU A 96 -5.92 5.36 -13.40
CA LEU A 96 -7.37 5.15 -13.56
C LEU A 96 -7.70 4.04 -14.56
N ILE A 97 -6.98 3.94 -15.68
CA ILE A 97 -7.26 2.92 -16.70
C ILE A 97 -7.09 1.51 -16.13
N PRO A 98 -5.91 1.10 -15.60
CA PRO A 98 -5.75 -0.23 -15.04
C PRO A 98 -6.65 -0.48 -13.82
N LEU A 99 -6.87 0.52 -12.98
CA LEU A 99 -7.76 0.40 -11.83
C LEU A 99 -9.20 0.07 -12.26
N ASN A 100 -9.74 0.78 -13.26
CA ASN A 100 -11.09 0.53 -13.77
C ASN A 100 -11.21 -0.85 -14.42
N LEU A 101 -10.18 -1.31 -15.16
CA LEU A 101 -10.13 -2.67 -15.72
C LEU A 101 -10.21 -3.75 -14.64
N LEU A 102 -9.57 -3.54 -13.48
CA LEU A 102 -9.65 -4.47 -12.36
C LEU A 102 -11.02 -4.41 -11.67
N LYS A 103 -11.58 -3.21 -11.48
CA LYS A 103 -12.91 -3.02 -10.88
C LYS A 103 -14.04 -3.65 -11.70
N GLU A 104 -13.95 -3.60 -13.03
CA GLU A 104 -14.93 -4.23 -13.94
C GLU A 104 -14.99 -5.76 -13.77
N GLN A 105 -13.93 -6.39 -13.25
CA GLN A 105 -13.93 -7.82 -12.98
C GLN A 105 -14.76 -8.21 -11.75
N ASN A 106 -15.16 -7.25 -10.92
CA ASN A 106 -15.89 -7.44 -9.65
C ASN A 106 -15.22 -8.47 -8.70
N GLU A 107 -13.90 -8.54 -8.73
CA GLU A 107 -13.09 -9.40 -7.88
C GLU A 107 -12.22 -8.54 -6.97
N CYS A 108 -12.24 -8.87 -5.68
CA CYS A 108 -11.31 -8.28 -4.73
C CYS A 108 -9.90 -8.84 -4.93
N ASN A 109 -8.88 -7.99 -4.89
CA ASN A 109 -7.49 -8.38 -4.97
C ASN A 109 -6.86 -8.32 -3.57
N VAL A 110 -6.51 -9.45 -2.99
CA VAL A 110 -5.89 -9.52 -1.66
C VAL A 110 -4.37 -9.60 -1.79
N ILE A 111 -3.68 -8.61 -1.23
CA ILE A 111 -2.22 -8.44 -1.37
C ILE A 111 -1.58 -8.39 0.01
N SER A 112 -0.62 -9.29 0.28
CA SER A 112 0.21 -9.23 1.49
C SER A 112 1.56 -8.56 1.22
N PHE A 113 1.93 -7.61 2.11
CA PHE A 113 3.26 -7.01 2.12
C PHE A 113 4.13 -7.73 3.14
N ALA A 114 5.21 -8.34 2.70
CA ALA A 114 5.94 -9.26 3.55
C ALA A 114 7.48 -9.14 3.45
N ASN A 115 8.14 -9.36 4.57
CA ASN A 115 9.57 -9.59 4.73
C ASN A 115 9.85 -9.95 6.20
N PHE A 116 10.84 -10.79 6.46
CA PHE A 116 11.27 -11.14 7.82
C PHE A 116 12.02 -10.02 8.53
N LYS A 117 12.63 -9.14 7.78
CA LYS A 117 13.37 -8.03 8.37
C LYS A 117 12.42 -6.95 8.87
N GLY A 118 12.62 -6.54 10.12
CA GLY A 118 11.95 -5.38 10.68
C GLY A 118 12.45 -4.08 10.04
N GLY A 119 11.59 -3.09 9.94
CA GLY A 119 11.97 -1.73 9.50
C GLY A 119 12.24 -1.58 8.00
N VAL A 120 11.95 -2.57 7.13
CA VAL A 120 12.12 -2.44 5.67
C VAL A 120 11.06 -1.54 5.00
N GLY A 121 9.96 -1.25 5.71
CA GLY A 121 8.89 -0.39 5.23
C GLY A 121 7.66 -1.11 4.71
N LYS A 122 7.35 -2.34 5.17
CA LYS A 122 6.11 -3.07 4.85
C LYS A 122 4.87 -2.21 5.13
N THR A 123 4.70 -1.83 6.40
CA THR A 123 3.62 -0.96 6.87
C THR A 123 3.52 0.32 6.05
N THR A 124 4.66 1.01 5.88
CA THR A 124 4.72 2.26 5.11
C THR A 124 4.28 2.06 3.65
N SER A 125 4.71 0.96 3.01
CA SER A 125 4.31 0.64 1.64
C SER A 125 2.82 0.30 1.55
N ALA A 126 2.30 -0.56 2.43
CA ALA A 126 0.88 -0.92 2.47
C ALA A 126 -0.01 0.33 2.64
N VAL A 127 0.33 1.21 3.59
CA VAL A 127 -0.42 2.44 3.86
C VAL A 127 -0.38 3.42 2.69
N ASN A 128 0.80 3.70 2.12
CA ASN A 128 0.90 4.68 1.03
C ASN A 128 0.28 4.16 -0.27
N ILE A 129 0.41 2.87 -0.60
CA ILE A 129 -0.25 2.24 -1.76
C ILE A 129 -1.77 2.20 -1.53
N GLY A 130 -2.24 1.80 -0.34
CA GLY A 130 -3.66 1.80 0.00
C GLY A 130 -4.29 3.18 -0.08
N THR A 131 -3.61 4.20 0.46
CA THR A 131 -4.03 5.60 0.34
C THR A 131 -4.06 6.06 -1.12
N THR A 132 -3.07 5.68 -1.92
CA THR A 132 -3.03 6.01 -3.35
C THR A 132 -4.20 5.38 -4.09
N LEU A 133 -4.43 4.08 -3.93
CA LEU A 133 -5.55 3.36 -4.54
C LEU A 133 -6.91 4.01 -4.19
N SER A 134 -7.13 4.30 -2.89
CA SER A 134 -8.37 4.94 -2.45
C SER A 134 -8.50 6.38 -2.97
N TYR A 135 -7.40 7.11 -3.07
CA TYR A 135 -7.38 8.46 -3.65
C TYR A 135 -7.83 8.45 -5.11
N PHE A 136 -7.49 7.42 -5.87
CA PHE A 136 -7.94 7.20 -7.25
C PHE A 136 -9.30 6.48 -7.37
N GLY A 137 -10.01 6.26 -6.28
CA GLY A 137 -11.40 5.81 -6.29
C GLY A 137 -11.59 4.31 -6.00
N ALA A 138 -10.57 3.58 -5.58
CA ALA A 138 -10.72 2.19 -5.12
C ALA A 138 -11.34 2.12 -3.72
N LYS A 139 -12.06 1.04 -3.44
CA LYS A 139 -12.47 0.64 -2.10
C LYS A 139 -11.39 -0.25 -1.53
N VAL A 140 -10.68 0.23 -0.52
CA VAL A 140 -9.50 -0.42 0.07
C VAL A 140 -9.73 -0.75 1.53
N LEU A 141 -9.42 -1.99 1.92
CA LEU A 141 -9.34 -2.43 3.30
C LEU A 141 -7.89 -2.71 3.66
N LEU A 142 -7.37 -2.03 4.67
CA LEU A 142 -6.11 -2.38 5.31
C LEU A 142 -6.36 -3.41 6.41
N VAL A 143 -5.49 -4.41 6.55
CA VAL A 143 -5.53 -5.38 7.65
C VAL A 143 -4.20 -5.35 8.37
N ASP A 144 -4.21 -4.92 9.63
CA ASP A 144 -3.01 -4.84 10.46
C ASP A 144 -2.76 -6.19 11.14
N MET A 145 -1.94 -7.05 10.51
CA MET A 145 -1.55 -8.35 11.08
C MET A 145 -0.30 -8.26 11.97
N ASP A 146 0.36 -7.09 12.05
CA ASP A 146 1.47 -6.89 12.96
C ASP A 146 0.94 -6.67 14.39
N PRO A 147 1.29 -7.55 15.34
CA PRO A 147 0.87 -7.39 16.73
C PRO A 147 1.34 -6.09 17.39
N GLN A 148 2.28 -5.37 16.79
CA GLN A 148 2.68 -4.04 17.26
C GLN A 148 1.65 -2.95 16.94
N GLY A 149 0.67 -3.24 16.06
CA GLY A 149 -0.36 -2.29 15.65
C GLY A 149 0.20 -1.06 14.94
N ASN A 150 1.24 -1.26 14.13
CA ASN A 150 1.93 -0.14 13.48
C ASN A 150 1.04 0.55 12.46
N THR A 151 0.34 -0.20 11.60
CA THR A 151 -0.62 0.35 10.63
C THR A 151 -1.74 1.11 11.33
N THR A 152 -2.31 0.54 12.38
CA THR A 152 -3.35 1.15 13.22
C THR A 152 -2.88 2.49 13.81
N SER A 153 -1.64 2.51 14.32
CA SER A 153 -1.07 3.69 14.98
C SER A 153 -0.87 4.86 14.03
N LEU A 154 -0.58 4.61 12.74
CA LEU A 154 -0.33 5.64 11.74
C LEU A 154 -1.56 6.54 11.47
N PHE A 155 -2.76 6.02 11.67
CA PHE A 155 -4.00 6.75 11.42
C PHE A 155 -4.59 7.42 12.66
N ASN A 156 -3.85 7.48 13.78
CA ASN A 156 -4.32 8.09 15.02
C ASN A 156 -5.72 7.56 15.45
N ILE A 157 -5.93 6.25 15.30
CA ILE A 157 -7.17 5.59 15.71
C ILE A 157 -7.14 5.45 17.24
N HIS A 158 -8.24 5.85 17.89
CA HIS A 158 -8.34 5.78 19.33
C HIS A 158 -8.53 4.33 19.77
N ARG A 159 -7.62 3.89 20.61
CA ARG A 159 -7.62 2.56 21.22
C ARG A 159 -8.53 2.52 22.44
N PRO A 160 -9.17 1.39 22.74
CA PRO A 160 -9.86 1.22 24.01
C PRO A 160 -8.87 1.45 25.17
N LYS A 161 -9.31 2.19 26.17
CA LYS A 161 -8.51 2.41 27.38
C LYS A 161 -8.76 1.27 28.36
N LYS A 162 -7.70 0.82 29.04
CA LYS A 162 -7.81 -0.17 30.11
C LYS A 162 -8.60 0.43 31.28
N SER A 163 -9.63 -0.25 31.75
CA SER A 163 -10.37 0.13 32.96
C SER A 163 -9.45 0.14 34.18
N LYS A 164 -9.62 1.08 35.11
CA LYS A 164 -8.64 1.36 36.18
C LYS A 164 -8.51 0.24 37.21
N GLU A 165 -9.49 -0.66 37.33
CA GLU A 165 -9.50 -1.77 38.31
C GLU A 165 -9.83 -3.07 37.56
N ILE A 166 -8.86 -3.98 37.47
CA ILE A 166 -9.05 -5.28 36.85
C ILE A 166 -8.73 -6.38 37.83
N ASP A 167 -9.70 -7.21 38.11
CA ASP A 167 -9.47 -8.55 38.59
C ASP A 167 -9.04 -9.43 37.41
N ILE A 168 -7.80 -9.91 37.43
CA ILE A 168 -7.18 -10.70 36.34
C ILE A 168 -7.94 -12.01 36.06
N THR A 169 -8.94 -12.33 36.85
CA THR A 169 -9.82 -13.50 36.71
C THR A 169 -11.04 -13.25 35.81
N GLU A 170 -11.32 -12.00 35.42
CA GLU A 170 -12.45 -11.70 34.52
C GLU A 170 -12.08 -11.95 33.05
N THR A 171 -12.90 -12.78 32.41
CA THR A 171 -12.64 -13.30 31.03
C THR A 171 -13.33 -12.50 29.92
N LYS A 172 -14.14 -11.47 30.24
CA LYS A 172 -14.83 -10.66 29.24
C LYS A 172 -14.10 -9.37 28.95
N LEU A 173 -13.72 -9.14 27.69
CA LEU A 173 -13.04 -7.93 27.22
C LEU A 173 -13.76 -6.64 27.60
N GLU A 174 -15.10 -6.64 27.57
CA GLU A 174 -15.97 -5.51 27.92
C GLU A 174 -15.76 -5.02 29.36
N ASN A 175 -15.31 -5.91 30.27
CA ASN A 175 -15.01 -5.56 31.66
C ASN A 175 -13.58 -5.02 31.83
N ILE A 176 -12.71 -5.27 30.82
CA ILE A 176 -11.30 -4.92 30.89
C ILE A 176 -11.02 -3.57 30.22
N TYR A 177 -11.80 -3.23 29.19
CA TYR A 177 -11.58 -2.06 28.37
C TYR A 177 -12.80 -1.15 28.30
N ASP A 178 -12.55 0.14 28.39
CA ASP A 178 -13.54 1.19 28.12
C ASP A 178 -13.58 1.46 26.62
N PHE A 179 -14.67 0.98 25.97
CA PHE A 179 -14.90 1.15 24.54
C PHE A 179 -15.68 2.43 24.22
N ASP A 180 -16.22 3.17 25.19
CA ASP A 180 -17.06 4.34 24.97
C ASP A 180 -16.39 5.45 24.17
N ASN A 181 -15.03 5.52 24.21
CA ASN A 181 -14.22 6.50 23.51
C ASN A 181 -13.23 5.84 22.52
N SER A 182 -13.53 4.64 22.02
CA SER A 182 -12.71 3.96 21.03
C SER A 182 -13.29 4.05 19.61
N ASP A 183 -12.44 4.09 18.60
CA ASP A 183 -12.86 4.07 17.20
C ASP A 183 -13.26 2.65 16.73
N TYR A 184 -12.94 1.60 17.50
CA TYR A 184 -13.21 0.21 17.14
C TYR A 184 -13.57 -0.65 18.35
N LYS A 185 -14.34 -1.72 18.09
CA LYS A 185 -14.80 -2.68 19.11
C LYS A 185 -13.95 -3.95 19.14
N TYR A 186 -13.56 -4.44 17.98
CA TYR A 186 -12.77 -5.65 17.81
C TYR A 186 -11.49 -5.37 17.03
N THR A 187 -10.43 -6.10 17.33
CA THR A 187 -9.18 -6.14 16.56
C THR A 187 -9.15 -7.38 15.69
N ILE A 188 -8.18 -7.47 14.78
CA ILE A 188 -7.97 -8.69 14.00
C ILE A 188 -7.70 -9.91 14.90
N ILE A 189 -7.03 -9.72 16.03
CA ILE A 189 -6.77 -10.83 16.99
C ILE A 189 -8.04 -11.31 17.64
N ASP A 190 -8.97 -10.41 17.98
CA ASP A 190 -10.28 -10.78 18.53
C ASP A 190 -11.09 -11.61 17.51
N LEU A 191 -11.09 -11.19 16.23
CA LEU A 191 -11.75 -11.93 15.17
C LEU A 191 -11.14 -13.31 14.96
N LEU A 192 -9.80 -13.41 14.97
CA LEU A 192 -9.11 -14.69 14.85
C LEU A 192 -9.43 -15.62 16.02
N ALA A 193 -9.56 -15.08 17.24
CA ALA A 193 -9.93 -15.85 18.42
C ALA A 193 -11.37 -16.41 18.37
N GLU A 194 -12.26 -15.71 17.65
CA GLU A 194 -13.69 -15.98 17.57
C GLU A 194 -14.14 -16.45 16.17
N VAL A 195 -13.19 -16.96 15.34
CA VAL A 195 -13.47 -17.31 13.93
C VAL A 195 -14.61 -18.32 13.74
N GLU A 196 -14.85 -19.21 14.71
CA GLU A 196 -15.97 -20.17 14.70
C GLU A 196 -17.27 -19.61 15.33
N ASN A 197 -17.25 -18.37 15.80
CA ASN A 197 -18.42 -17.74 16.38
C ASN A 197 -19.49 -17.54 15.30
N LYS A 198 -20.75 -17.90 15.62
CA LYS A 198 -21.88 -17.71 14.70
C LYS A 198 -22.09 -16.26 14.27
N ASP A 199 -21.64 -15.30 15.07
CA ASP A 199 -21.79 -13.88 14.86
C ASP A 199 -20.52 -13.25 14.24
N ILE A 200 -19.52 -14.07 13.81
CA ILE A 200 -18.22 -13.59 13.29
C ILE A 200 -18.36 -12.59 12.13
N LYS A 201 -19.36 -12.78 11.27
CA LYS A 201 -19.64 -11.85 10.17
C LYS A 201 -19.98 -10.44 10.68
N GLU A 202 -20.79 -10.32 11.71
CA GLU A 202 -21.14 -9.04 12.30
C GLU A 202 -19.97 -8.45 13.08
N MET A 203 -19.26 -9.28 13.84
CA MET A 203 -18.03 -8.87 14.54
C MET A 203 -16.99 -8.32 13.54
N THR A 204 -16.84 -8.96 12.37
CA THR A 204 -15.93 -8.47 11.32
C THR A 204 -16.32 -7.08 10.83
N LYS A 205 -17.60 -6.82 10.60
CA LYS A 205 -18.09 -5.50 10.21
C LYS A 205 -17.88 -4.45 11.30
N GLU A 206 -18.11 -4.80 12.56
CA GLU A 206 -17.90 -3.92 13.72
C GLU A 206 -16.42 -3.66 14.01
N ALA A 207 -15.51 -4.49 13.51
CA ALA A 207 -14.07 -4.29 13.58
C ALA A 207 -13.54 -3.27 12.54
N ILE A 208 -14.31 -3.03 11.47
CA ILE A 208 -13.87 -2.15 10.38
C ILE A 208 -14.02 -0.69 10.80
N VAL A 209 -12.92 0.05 10.74
CA VAL A 209 -12.87 1.49 10.97
C VAL A 209 -12.77 2.20 9.63
N ASN A 210 -13.73 3.07 9.33
CA ASN A 210 -13.69 3.89 8.13
C ASN A 210 -12.81 5.13 8.36
N LEU A 211 -11.69 5.21 7.62
CA LEU A 211 -10.71 6.28 7.74
C LEU A 211 -11.12 7.57 7.00
N ASN A 212 -12.10 7.50 6.09
CA ASN A 212 -12.64 8.68 5.40
C ASN A 212 -13.56 9.50 6.31
N LYS A 213 -14.13 8.91 7.37
CA LYS A 213 -14.94 9.63 8.34
C LYS A 213 -14.06 10.65 9.08
N ASN A 214 -14.59 11.85 9.28
CA ASN A 214 -13.93 12.97 9.97
C ASN A 214 -12.76 13.60 9.20
N ASP A 215 -12.79 13.58 7.87
CA ASP A 215 -11.77 14.20 7.00
C ASP A 215 -10.32 13.71 7.25
N LYS A 216 -10.19 12.52 7.89
CA LYS A 216 -8.86 11.93 8.12
C LYS A 216 -8.17 11.60 6.79
N VAL A 217 -8.93 11.08 5.82
CA VAL A 217 -8.42 10.68 4.50
C VAL A 217 -9.37 11.18 3.41
N PRO A 218 -9.10 12.34 2.80
CA PRO A 218 -9.90 12.85 1.69
C PRO A 218 -9.59 12.09 0.40
N THR A 219 -10.37 11.07 0.07
CA THR A 219 -10.21 10.25 -1.13
C THR A 219 -11.55 10.08 -1.86
N ILE A 220 -11.50 9.77 -3.15
CA ILE A 220 -12.70 9.49 -3.97
C ILE A 220 -13.29 8.13 -3.60
N GLY A 221 -12.41 7.15 -3.39
CA GLY A 221 -12.79 5.82 -2.91
C GLY A 221 -12.93 5.77 -1.40
N THR A 222 -12.86 4.57 -0.85
CA THR A 222 -12.85 4.35 0.60
C THR A 222 -11.53 3.77 1.06
N LEU A 223 -11.08 4.17 2.24
CA LEU A 223 -9.98 3.55 2.95
C LEU A 223 -10.48 3.15 4.33
N ASP A 224 -10.53 1.85 4.56
CA ASP A 224 -10.95 1.24 5.80
C ASP A 224 -9.81 0.44 6.41
N ILE A 225 -9.88 0.13 7.70
CA ILE A 225 -8.90 -0.71 8.39
C ILE A 225 -9.57 -1.66 9.36
N ILE A 226 -9.11 -2.92 9.39
CA ILE A 226 -9.27 -3.80 10.54
C ILE A 226 -8.03 -3.61 11.41
N PRO A 227 -8.17 -3.00 12.59
CA PRO A 227 -7.05 -2.61 13.43
C PRO A 227 -6.43 -3.79 14.18
N ASN A 228 -5.20 -3.59 14.63
CA ASN A 228 -4.57 -4.38 15.66
C ASN A 228 -4.18 -3.49 16.83
N SER A 229 -3.88 -4.07 17.98
CA SER A 229 -3.50 -3.28 19.16
C SER A 229 -2.44 -3.99 19.99
N SER A 230 -1.35 -3.31 20.24
CA SER A 230 -0.30 -3.78 21.14
C SER A 230 -0.75 -3.88 22.62
N VAL A 231 -1.92 -3.31 22.96
CA VAL A 231 -2.48 -3.42 24.32
C VAL A 231 -2.79 -4.87 24.68
N TYR A 232 -3.10 -5.69 23.68
CA TYR A 232 -3.39 -7.12 23.84
C TYR A 232 -2.12 -8.00 23.93
N GLU A 233 -0.94 -7.42 23.71
CA GLU A 233 0.30 -8.16 23.49
C GLU A 233 0.76 -9.01 24.70
N ASN A 234 0.57 -8.52 25.91
CA ASN A 234 1.16 -9.11 27.10
C ASN A 234 0.29 -10.18 27.80
N VAL A 235 -1.01 -10.23 27.55
CA VAL A 235 -1.93 -11.13 28.27
C VAL A 235 -2.55 -12.20 27.38
N TYR A 236 -2.81 -11.91 26.11
CA TYR A 236 -3.62 -12.78 25.25
C TYR A 236 -2.86 -13.51 24.13
N LYS A 237 -1.66 -13.07 23.76
CA LYS A 237 -0.96 -13.57 22.55
C LYS A 237 -0.68 -15.07 22.53
N SER A 238 -0.17 -15.62 23.61
CA SER A 238 0.20 -17.05 23.65
C SER A 238 -1.04 -17.94 23.82
N GLU A 239 -1.94 -17.54 24.71
CA GLU A 239 -3.11 -18.37 25.05
C GLU A 239 -4.20 -18.37 23.98
N GLN A 240 -4.43 -17.26 23.27
CA GLN A 240 -5.45 -17.20 22.25
C GLN A 240 -4.99 -17.77 20.92
N LEU A 241 -3.79 -17.48 20.47
CA LEU A 241 -3.21 -18.17 19.31
C LEU A 241 -3.13 -19.68 19.56
N ASP A 242 -2.76 -20.12 20.74
CA ASP A 242 -2.75 -21.53 21.11
C ASP A 242 -4.17 -22.12 21.17
N ARG A 243 -5.19 -21.36 21.58
CA ARG A 243 -6.60 -21.81 21.51
C ARG A 243 -7.06 -21.94 20.06
N ILE A 244 -6.79 -20.97 19.20
CA ILE A 244 -7.07 -21.05 17.77
C ILE A 244 -6.34 -22.25 17.16
N LEU A 245 -5.07 -22.46 17.52
CA LEU A 245 -4.27 -23.60 17.07
C LEU A 245 -4.84 -24.95 17.50
N ASN A 246 -5.47 -25.02 18.66
CA ASN A 246 -5.97 -26.29 19.22
C ASN A 246 -7.43 -26.58 18.86
N VAL A 247 -8.24 -25.58 18.55
CA VAL A 247 -9.69 -25.71 18.30
C VAL A 247 -10.02 -25.65 16.81
N TYR A 248 -9.37 -24.73 16.08
CA TYR A 248 -9.65 -24.55 14.66
C TYR A 248 -8.90 -25.62 13.82
N GLY A 249 -9.65 -26.46 13.10
CA GLY A 249 -9.09 -27.59 12.35
C GLY A 249 -8.09 -27.22 11.24
N ASN A 250 -8.11 -25.95 10.76
CA ASN A 250 -7.14 -25.39 9.82
C ASN A 250 -6.85 -23.93 10.12
N VAL A 251 -6.03 -23.67 11.10
CA VAL A 251 -5.64 -22.30 11.55
C VAL A 251 -5.19 -21.40 10.40
N ASN A 252 -4.53 -21.95 9.39
CA ASN A 252 -4.04 -21.17 8.26
C ASN A 252 -5.18 -20.49 7.49
N LYS A 253 -6.41 -21.00 7.54
CA LYS A 253 -7.59 -20.44 6.86
C LYS A 253 -8.32 -19.36 7.65
N ALA A 254 -8.04 -19.22 8.93
CA ALA A 254 -8.82 -18.35 9.80
C ALA A 254 -8.96 -16.91 9.27
N LEU A 255 -7.87 -16.33 8.80
CA LEU A 255 -7.90 -15.00 8.20
C LEU A 255 -8.71 -14.95 6.90
N ASP A 256 -8.55 -15.97 6.03
CA ASP A 256 -9.32 -16.05 4.79
C ASP A 256 -10.82 -16.16 5.05
N ASP A 257 -11.22 -16.98 6.02
CA ASP A 257 -12.63 -17.16 6.39
C ASP A 257 -13.24 -15.86 6.94
N ILE A 258 -12.48 -15.10 7.74
CA ILE A 258 -12.89 -13.77 8.22
C ILE A 258 -13.05 -12.80 7.04
N LEU A 259 -12.04 -12.69 6.17
CA LEU A 259 -12.05 -11.75 5.06
C LEU A 259 -13.12 -12.07 4.01
N ASN A 260 -13.48 -13.34 3.82
CA ASN A 260 -14.56 -13.73 2.92
C ASN A 260 -15.93 -13.14 3.30
N HIS A 261 -16.14 -12.72 4.54
CA HIS A 261 -17.37 -12.05 4.96
C HIS A 261 -17.51 -10.61 4.45
N VAL A 262 -16.39 -9.97 4.08
CA VAL A 262 -16.33 -8.56 3.68
C VAL A 262 -15.66 -8.34 2.31
N LYS A 263 -15.07 -9.38 1.73
CA LYS A 263 -14.29 -9.32 0.48
C LYS A 263 -15.05 -8.68 -0.69
N ASN A 264 -16.36 -8.90 -0.78
CA ASN A 264 -17.19 -8.35 -1.87
C ASN A 264 -17.45 -6.84 -1.75
N ASP A 265 -17.10 -6.24 -0.62
CA ASP A 265 -17.30 -4.81 -0.38
C ASP A 265 -16.09 -3.98 -0.82
N TYR A 266 -14.96 -4.64 -1.18
CA TYR A 266 -13.68 -4.00 -1.50
C TYR A 266 -13.11 -4.41 -2.86
N ASP A 267 -12.41 -3.46 -3.50
CA ASP A 267 -11.61 -3.73 -4.71
C ASP A 267 -10.24 -4.32 -4.33
N PHE A 268 -9.69 -3.89 -3.18
CA PHE A 268 -8.40 -4.33 -2.66
C PHE A 268 -8.46 -4.57 -1.15
N ILE A 269 -7.81 -5.65 -0.70
CA ILE A 269 -7.49 -5.88 0.71
C ILE A 269 -5.96 -5.95 0.81
N LEU A 270 -5.37 -5.05 1.60
CA LEU A 270 -3.92 -4.97 1.78
C LEU A 270 -3.55 -5.41 3.20
N ILE A 271 -2.76 -6.47 3.30
CA ILE A 271 -2.38 -7.09 4.57
C ILE A 271 -0.95 -6.68 4.93
N ASP A 272 -0.78 -5.94 6.03
CA ASP A 272 0.53 -5.64 6.62
C ASP A 272 0.94 -6.78 7.55
N THR A 273 2.02 -7.49 7.19
CA THR A 273 2.47 -8.67 7.94
C THR A 273 3.59 -8.35 8.92
N PRO A 274 3.67 -9.07 10.07
CA PRO A 274 4.78 -8.92 10.98
C PRO A 274 6.12 -9.40 10.39
N PRO A 275 7.26 -9.00 10.97
CA PRO A 275 8.58 -9.44 10.52
C PRO A 275 8.93 -10.85 11.07
N THR A 276 8.03 -11.81 10.92
CA THR A 276 8.18 -13.17 11.46
C THR A 276 7.69 -14.22 10.47
N ILE A 277 8.25 -15.46 10.59
CA ILE A 277 7.80 -16.64 9.80
C ILE A 277 6.69 -17.40 10.52
N LYS A 278 6.07 -16.79 11.51
CA LYS A 278 5.10 -17.45 12.38
C LYS A 278 3.74 -17.66 11.69
N GLN A 279 2.76 -18.00 12.50
CA GLN A 279 1.40 -18.33 12.07
C GLN A 279 0.73 -17.19 11.29
N GLU A 280 0.99 -15.94 11.66
CA GLU A 280 0.43 -14.75 11.02
C GLU A 280 0.77 -14.67 9.52
N LEU A 281 2.03 -15.01 9.17
CA LEU A 281 2.44 -15.07 7.75
C LEU A 281 1.72 -16.19 6.99
N ARG A 282 1.50 -17.35 7.63
CA ARG A 282 0.80 -18.48 7.00
C ARG A 282 -0.68 -18.17 6.78
N MET A 283 -1.34 -17.52 7.75
CA MET A 283 -2.72 -17.05 7.62
C MET A 283 -2.82 -15.99 6.51
N SER A 284 -1.88 -15.05 6.47
CA SER A 284 -1.81 -14.05 5.40
C SER A 284 -1.59 -14.72 4.03
N ALA A 285 -0.75 -15.77 3.95
CA ALA A 285 -0.53 -16.53 2.73
C ALA A 285 -1.81 -17.19 2.23
N MET A 286 -2.59 -17.81 3.11
CA MET A 286 -3.85 -18.45 2.73
C MET A 286 -4.94 -17.47 2.33
N ALA A 287 -4.92 -16.26 2.88
CA ALA A 287 -5.90 -15.21 2.59
C ALA A 287 -5.59 -14.43 1.29
N SER A 288 -4.32 -14.41 0.85
CA SER A 288 -3.86 -13.53 -0.23
C SER A 288 -3.94 -14.17 -1.62
N ASP A 289 -4.19 -13.33 -2.62
CA ASP A 289 -4.02 -13.68 -4.03
C ASP A 289 -2.57 -13.42 -4.47
N TYR A 290 -1.97 -12.37 -3.89
CA TYR A 290 -0.65 -11.88 -4.26
C TYR A 290 0.23 -11.59 -3.05
N PHE A 291 1.54 -11.76 -3.23
CA PHE A 291 2.57 -11.30 -2.30
C PHE A 291 3.46 -10.25 -2.94
N ILE A 292 3.76 -9.20 -2.17
CA ILE A 292 4.78 -8.21 -2.51
C ILE A 292 5.88 -8.27 -1.45
N ILE A 293 7.10 -8.59 -1.87
CA ILE A 293 8.27 -8.58 -1.00
C ILE A 293 8.80 -7.16 -0.91
N VAL A 294 8.95 -6.62 0.31
CA VAL A 294 9.51 -5.28 0.53
C VAL A 294 10.95 -5.39 1.00
N LEU A 295 11.89 -4.85 0.25
CA LEU A 295 13.33 -4.97 0.46
C LEU A 295 13.97 -3.60 0.71
N THR A 296 15.11 -3.59 1.37
CA THR A 296 16.02 -2.43 1.47
C THR A 296 17.34 -2.76 0.77
N PRO A 297 18.07 -1.76 0.23
CA PRO A 297 19.28 -1.98 -0.56
C PRO A 297 20.50 -2.29 0.31
N ASP A 298 20.39 -3.35 1.12
CA ASP A 298 21.44 -3.83 2.00
C ASP A 298 21.62 -5.36 1.92
N LYS A 299 22.78 -5.83 2.34
CA LYS A 299 23.13 -7.25 2.28
C LYS A 299 22.18 -8.16 3.02
N MET A 300 21.64 -7.73 4.17
CA MET A 300 20.74 -8.56 4.97
C MET A 300 19.39 -8.79 4.26
N SER A 301 18.92 -7.84 3.45
CA SER A 301 17.72 -8.01 2.64
C SER A 301 17.93 -9.07 1.56
N LYS A 302 19.10 -9.12 0.93
CA LYS A 302 19.51 -10.15 -0.01
C LYS A 302 19.52 -11.53 0.64
N ASP A 303 20.22 -11.70 1.77
CA ASP A 303 20.38 -12.97 2.47
C ASP A 303 19.03 -13.49 3.04
N GLY A 304 18.00 -12.65 3.11
CA GLY A 304 16.66 -12.97 3.61
C GLY A 304 15.66 -13.46 2.56
N ILE A 305 15.97 -13.42 1.25
CA ILE A 305 15.02 -13.78 0.18
C ILE A 305 14.68 -15.27 0.21
N GLU A 306 15.68 -16.14 0.16
CA GLU A 306 15.48 -17.60 0.16
C GLU A 306 14.78 -18.09 1.45
N PRO A 307 15.21 -17.69 2.67
CA PRO A 307 14.49 -18.07 3.89
C PRO A 307 13.03 -17.60 3.93
N PHE A 308 12.69 -16.54 3.19
CA PHE A 308 11.31 -16.05 3.07
C PHE A 308 10.49 -16.92 2.11
N ILE A 309 11.03 -17.25 0.95
CA ILE A 309 10.34 -18.00 -0.11
C ILE A 309 10.05 -19.43 0.31
N ALA A 310 11.01 -20.12 0.93
CA ALA A 310 10.89 -21.55 1.27
C ALA A 310 9.67 -21.92 2.17
N PRO A 311 9.24 -21.14 3.17
CA PRO A 311 7.99 -21.39 3.88
C PRO A 311 6.75 -21.22 3.02
N ILE A 312 6.71 -20.23 2.12
CA ILE A 312 5.58 -19.99 1.21
C ILE A 312 5.46 -21.15 0.24
N GLU A 313 6.56 -21.57 -0.37
CA GLU A 313 6.62 -22.69 -1.29
C GLU A 313 6.11 -24.00 -0.65
N ARG A 314 6.48 -24.27 0.61
CA ARG A 314 5.98 -25.45 1.36
C ARG A 314 4.47 -25.45 1.54
N HIS A 315 3.82 -24.30 1.55
CA HIS A 315 2.36 -24.18 1.67
C HIS A 315 1.63 -24.13 0.33
N GLN A 316 2.36 -24.04 -0.78
CA GLN A 316 1.81 -23.93 -2.14
C GLN A 316 0.80 -25.04 -2.46
N ALA A 317 1.12 -26.30 -2.17
CA ALA A 317 0.25 -27.43 -2.45
C ALA A 317 -1.09 -27.37 -1.66
N ALA A 318 -1.02 -26.94 -0.40
CA ALA A 318 -2.21 -26.77 0.43
C ALA A 318 -3.06 -25.60 -0.06
N TYR A 319 -2.43 -24.48 -0.43
CA TYR A 319 -3.07 -23.33 -1.01
C TYR A 319 -3.78 -23.67 -2.33
N LYS A 320 -3.07 -24.33 -3.27
CA LYS A 320 -3.63 -24.76 -4.55
C LYS A 320 -4.84 -25.68 -4.37
N LYS A 321 -4.77 -26.63 -3.43
CA LYS A 321 -5.89 -27.51 -3.10
C LYS A 321 -7.11 -26.73 -2.63
N GLU A 322 -6.92 -25.66 -1.87
CA GLU A 322 -7.98 -24.87 -1.26
C GLU A 322 -8.55 -23.80 -2.18
N LYS A 323 -7.67 -23.09 -2.87
CA LYS A 323 -8.03 -21.91 -3.71
C LYS A 323 -8.19 -22.24 -5.19
N GLY A 324 -7.80 -23.45 -5.62
CA GLY A 324 -7.80 -23.84 -7.04
C GLY A 324 -6.73 -23.16 -7.90
N LYS A 325 -5.87 -22.30 -7.31
CA LYS A 325 -4.81 -21.56 -8.00
C LYS A 325 -3.51 -21.55 -7.21
N ASP A 326 -2.43 -21.17 -7.86
CA ASP A 326 -1.12 -21.03 -7.21
C ASP A 326 -0.99 -19.69 -6.47
N ILE A 327 -0.19 -19.65 -5.40
CA ILE A 327 0.23 -18.38 -4.77
C ILE A 327 1.08 -17.63 -5.80
N CYS A 328 0.80 -16.33 -5.97
CA CYS A 328 1.53 -15.49 -6.89
C CYS A 328 2.38 -14.45 -6.14
N ILE A 329 3.70 -14.45 -6.40
CA ILE A 329 4.59 -13.39 -5.94
C ILE A 329 4.72 -12.38 -7.07
N LEU A 330 4.24 -11.16 -6.82
CA LEU A 330 4.45 -10.00 -7.70
C LEU A 330 5.89 -9.51 -7.60
N ASN A 331 6.24 -8.51 -8.41
CA ASN A 331 7.54 -7.88 -8.32
C ASN A 331 7.79 -7.29 -6.92
N ALA A 332 9.06 -7.22 -6.52
CA ALA A 332 9.44 -6.75 -5.20
C ALA A 332 9.66 -5.23 -5.17
N ILE A 333 9.32 -4.61 -4.03
CA ILE A 333 9.57 -3.18 -3.78
C ILE A 333 10.96 -3.00 -3.21
N LEU A 334 11.80 -2.17 -3.84
CA LEU A 334 13.04 -1.68 -3.25
C LEU A 334 12.78 -0.34 -2.57
N ASN A 335 12.85 -0.33 -1.24
CA ASN A 335 12.52 0.81 -0.39
C ASN A 335 13.77 1.41 0.26
N LYS A 336 13.67 2.66 0.74
CA LYS A 336 14.74 3.39 1.46
C LYS A 336 16.04 3.55 0.65
N PHE A 337 15.92 3.76 -0.65
CA PHE A 337 17.06 3.87 -1.54
C PHE A 337 17.66 5.28 -1.57
N GLN A 338 18.98 5.36 -1.52
CA GLN A 338 19.75 6.59 -1.65
C GLN A 338 20.49 6.58 -2.99
N SER A 339 20.04 7.39 -3.94
CA SER A 339 20.56 7.40 -5.33
C SER A 339 22.03 7.79 -5.45
N ASN A 340 22.61 8.48 -4.46
CA ASN A 340 24.01 8.85 -4.40
C ASN A 340 24.93 7.77 -3.79
N SER A 341 24.38 6.69 -3.23
CA SER A 341 25.13 5.61 -2.61
C SER A 341 25.59 4.57 -3.64
N VAL A 342 26.89 4.44 -3.86
CA VAL A 342 27.48 3.43 -4.75
C VAL A 342 27.21 2.02 -4.26
N ILE A 343 27.30 1.81 -2.93
CA ILE A 343 27.05 0.51 -2.30
C ILE A 343 25.59 0.06 -2.53
N GLN A 344 24.63 0.97 -2.39
CA GLN A 344 23.22 0.64 -2.61
C GLN A 344 22.89 0.32 -4.07
N LYS A 345 23.57 0.97 -5.03
CA LYS A 345 23.44 0.63 -6.45
C LYS A 345 23.93 -0.79 -6.74
N PHE A 346 25.10 -1.14 -6.22
CA PHE A 346 25.64 -2.49 -6.33
C PHE A 346 24.75 -3.54 -5.66
N ASN A 347 24.24 -3.26 -4.44
CA ASN A 347 23.35 -4.16 -3.75
C ASN A 347 22.02 -4.36 -4.49
N ARG A 348 21.50 -3.32 -5.14
CA ARG A 348 20.29 -3.40 -5.97
C ARG A 348 20.44 -4.47 -7.06
N GLU A 349 21.51 -4.38 -7.87
CA GLU A 349 21.76 -5.34 -8.95
C GLU A 349 21.86 -6.77 -8.38
N SER A 350 22.59 -6.96 -7.28
CA SER A 350 22.72 -8.24 -6.63
C SER A 350 21.41 -8.79 -6.05
N ILE A 351 20.52 -7.93 -5.52
CA ILE A 351 19.19 -8.30 -5.03
C ILE A 351 18.29 -8.73 -6.20
N GLU A 352 18.35 -8.04 -7.33
CA GLU A 352 17.58 -8.34 -8.53
C GLU A 352 17.93 -9.72 -9.08
N ASP A 353 19.24 -10.03 -9.18
CA ASP A 353 19.75 -11.33 -9.61
C ASP A 353 19.26 -12.46 -8.67
N ASP A 354 19.37 -12.25 -7.35
CA ASP A 354 18.96 -13.26 -6.36
C ASP A 354 17.45 -13.48 -6.33
N LEU A 355 16.64 -12.42 -6.47
CA LEU A 355 15.20 -12.55 -6.60
C LEU A 355 14.84 -13.40 -7.82
N HIS A 356 15.42 -13.09 -8.96
CA HIS A 356 15.16 -13.80 -10.19
C HIS A 356 15.52 -15.30 -10.06
N VAL A 357 16.70 -15.61 -9.52
CA VAL A 357 17.16 -16.99 -9.33
C VAL A 357 16.28 -17.73 -8.34
N THR A 358 15.99 -17.15 -7.17
CA THR A 358 15.27 -17.81 -6.09
C THR A 358 13.80 -18.07 -6.45
N ILE A 359 13.13 -17.07 -7.04
CA ILE A 359 11.71 -17.20 -7.38
C ILE A 359 11.53 -18.08 -8.63
N SER A 360 12.41 -17.96 -9.63
CA SER A 360 12.34 -18.83 -10.82
C SER A 360 12.65 -20.30 -10.51
N SER A 361 13.41 -20.58 -9.45
CA SER A 361 13.65 -21.95 -8.99
C SER A 361 12.52 -22.51 -8.12
N SER A 362 11.64 -21.65 -7.61
CA SER A 362 10.42 -21.99 -6.88
C SER A 362 9.23 -22.10 -7.85
N ASN A 363 8.17 -22.78 -7.45
CA ASN A 363 6.92 -22.84 -8.22
C ASN A 363 5.99 -21.64 -7.97
N LEU A 364 6.55 -20.49 -7.58
CA LEU A 364 5.80 -19.30 -7.16
C LEU A 364 5.75 -18.19 -8.23
N GLY A 365 6.13 -18.53 -9.46
CA GLY A 365 6.15 -17.58 -10.59
C GLY A 365 7.53 -17.01 -10.88
N SER A 366 7.58 -15.83 -11.51
CA SER A 366 8.80 -15.07 -11.76
C SER A 366 8.61 -13.67 -11.19
N SER A 367 9.55 -13.22 -10.38
CA SER A 367 9.53 -11.87 -9.80
C SER A 367 10.87 -11.19 -10.00
N SER A 368 10.83 -9.87 -10.18
CA SER A 368 11.98 -9.00 -10.22
C SER A 368 11.75 -7.79 -9.29
N LEU A 369 12.61 -6.80 -9.32
CA LEU A 369 12.30 -5.51 -8.68
C LEU A 369 11.35 -4.69 -9.56
N TYR A 370 10.42 -3.96 -8.93
CA TYR A 370 9.72 -2.88 -9.64
C TYR A 370 10.73 -1.85 -10.15
N LYS A 371 10.44 -1.23 -11.28
CA LYS A 371 11.30 -0.18 -11.87
C LYS A 371 11.37 1.03 -10.95
N THR A 372 10.23 1.35 -10.33
CA THR A 372 10.12 2.42 -9.35
C THR A 372 10.78 2.01 -8.04
N ILE A 373 11.70 2.83 -7.60
CA ILE A 373 12.43 2.67 -6.35
C ILE A 373 11.95 3.73 -5.38
N VAL A 374 11.49 3.31 -4.21
CA VAL A 374 11.05 4.24 -3.18
C VAL A 374 12.28 4.82 -2.47
N ARG A 375 12.44 6.14 -2.56
CA ARG A 375 13.54 6.87 -1.95
C ARG A 375 13.52 6.82 -0.43
N LEU A 376 14.69 6.89 0.19
CA LEU A 376 14.78 7.19 1.62
C LEU A 376 14.47 8.67 1.83
N ASP A 377 13.44 8.96 2.61
CA ASP A 377 13.01 10.33 2.88
C ASP A 377 12.41 10.45 4.28
N ASN A 378 12.69 11.56 4.95
CA ASN A 378 12.22 11.84 6.31
C ASN A 378 10.71 12.17 6.35
N ILE A 379 10.11 12.52 5.22
CA ILE A 379 8.69 12.84 5.15
C ILE A 379 7.82 11.68 5.62
N LEU A 380 8.27 10.43 5.44
CA LEU A 380 7.55 9.26 5.95
C LEU A 380 7.51 9.23 7.48
N THR A 381 8.58 9.68 8.14
CA THR A 381 8.61 9.81 9.59
C THR A 381 7.74 10.99 10.06
N GLU A 382 7.78 12.11 9.34
CA GLU A 382 6.93 13.27 9.64
C GLU A 382 5.44 12.93 9.46
N ALA A 383 5.07 12.21 8.41
CA ALA A 383 3.69 11.80 8.13
C ALA A 383 3.10 10.88 9.22
N GLN A 384 3.93 10.13 9.95
CA GLN A 384 3.49 9.28 11.07
C GLN A 384 2.82 10.08 12.20
N PHE A 385 3.17 11.35 12.36
CA PHE A 385 2.59 12.22 13.39
C PHE A 385 1.30 12.93 12.94
N ASP A 386 0.91 12.79 11.66
CA ASP A 386 -0.28 13.45 11.12
C ASP A 386 -1.32 12.42 10.65
N ASN A 387 -1.25 11.98 9.40
CA ASN A 387 -2.27 11.10 8.80
C ASN A 387 -1.67 9.83 8.18
N GLY A 388 -0.48 9.43 8.59
CA GLY A 388 0.18 8.17 8.26
C GLY A 388 0.72 8.04 6.82
N SER A 389 0.25 8.85 5.87
CA SER A 389 0.61 8.75 4.45
C SER A 389 1.29 10.02 3.94
N ALA A 390 2.32 9.85 3.11
CA ALA A 390 3.00 10.97 2.45
C ALA A 390 2.04 11.78 1.56
N LEU A 391 1.11 11.11 0.88
CA LEU A 391 0.09 11.74 0.04
C LEU A 391 -0.81 12.68 0.85
N LEU A 392 -1.22 12.27 2.04
CA LEU A 392 -2.10 13.08 2.90
C LEU A 392 -1.33 14.20 3.60
N TYR A 393 -0.07 13.97 3.94
CA TYR A 393 0.75 14.93 4.66
C TYR A 393 1.30 16.04 3.75
N LYS A 394 1.99 15.65 2.67
CA LYS A 394 2.58 16.59 1.69
C LYS A 394 2.40 16.07 0.25
N PRO A 395 1.20 16.20 -0.33
CA PRO A 395 0.87 15.58 -1.63
C PRO A 395 1.82 15.98 -2.78
N ASN A 396 2.40 17.17 -2.80
CA ASN A 396 3.36 17.60 -3.84
C ASN A 396 4.81 17.13 -3.58
N HIS A 397 5.06 16.34 -2.53
CA HIS A 397 6.40 15.85 -2.27
C HIS A 397 6.82 14.80 -3.32
N PRO A 398 8.10 14.81 -3.79
CA PRO A 398 8.57 13.85 -4.79
C PRO A 398 8.36 12.36 -4.43
N LEU A 399 8.34 12.02 -3.14
CA LEU A 399 8.06 10.67 -2.67
C LEU A 399 6.62 10.21 -3.01
N VAL A 400 5.65 11.13 -3.07
CA VAL A 400 4.27 10.80 -3.49
C VAL A 400 4.28 10.32 -4.93
N ARG A 401 5.13 10.90 -5.77
CA ARG A 401 5.31 10.42 -7.14
C ARG A 401 5.88 9.00 -7.18
N ASP A 402 6.83 8.66 -6.31
CA ASP A 402 7.35 7.29 -6.24
C ASP A 402 6.20 6.29 -5.94
N TYR A 403 5.30 6.62 -5.00
CA TYR A 403 4.16 5.75 -4.70
C TYR A 403 3.09 5.73 -5.80
N PHE A 404 2.89 6.82 -6.53
CA PHE A 404 2.02 6.83 -7.70
C PHE A 404 2.56 5.91 -8.79
N ASP A 405 3.83 6.07 -9.19
CA ASP A 405 4.47 5.23 -10.20
C ASP A 405 4.51 3.76 -9.76
N LEU A 406 4.79 3.48 -8.48
CA LEU A 406 4.79 2.13 -7.93
C LEU A 406 3.38 1.50 -7.95
N THR A 407 2.34 2.27 -7.62
CA THR A 407 0.96 1.77 -7.65
C THR A 407 0.54 1.42 -9.07
N GLU A 408 0.89 2.22 -10.07
CA GLU A 408 0.68 1.89 -11.48
C GLU A 408 1.33 0.55 -11.85
N GLU A 409 2.63 0.38 -11.52
CA GLU A 409 3.34 -0.86 -11.83
C GLU A 409 2.71 -2.09 -11.15
N ILE A 410 2.20 -1.94 -9.91
CA ILE A 410 1.48 -3.02 -9.20
C ILE A 410 0.17 -3.37 -9.91
N LEU A 411 -0.61 -2.39 -10.35
CA LEU A 411 -1.86 -2.63 -11.07
C LEU A 411 -1.61 -3.35 -12.41
N ASP A 412 -0.58 -2.94 -13.15
CA ASP A 412 -0.18 -3.58 -14.41
C ASP A 412 0.30 -5.01 -14.19
N ASP A 413 1.03 -5.28 -13.10
CA ASP A 413 1.51 -6.61 -12.75
C ASP A 413 0.34 -7.55 -12.40
N ILE A 414 -0.65 -7.08 -11.64
CA ILE A 414 -1.89 -7.82 -11.34
C ILE A 414 -2.64 -8.17 -12.62
N ILE A 415 -2.85 -7.18 -13.51
CA ILE A 415 -3.55 -7.40 -14.79
C ILE A 415 -2.82 -8.45 -15.63
N SER A 416 -1.50 -8.33 -15.73
CA SER A 416 -0.66 -9.26 -16.50
C SER A 416 -0.75 -10.70 -15.95
N ASN A 417 -0.77 -10.87 -14.63
CA ASN A 417 -0.91 -12.17 -14.00
C ASN A 417 -2.32 -12.76 -14.21
N LYS A 418 -3.37 -11.96 -14.12
CA LYS A 418 -4.75 -12.40 -14.40
C LYS A 418 -4.94 -12.82 -15.87
N MET A 419 -4.32 -12.12 -16.82
CA MET A 419 -4.36 -12.50 -18.24
C MET A 419 -3.68 -13.85 -18.49
N LYS A 420 -2.48 -14.06 -17.94
CA LYS A 420 -1.76 -15.34 -18.04
C LYS A 420 -2.56 -16.51 -17.45
N SER A 421 -3.22 -16.32 -16.31
CA SER A 421 -4.05 -17.36 -15.69
C SER A 421 -5.22 -17.76 -16.58
N LYS A 422 -5.91 -16.80 -17.21
CA LYS A 422 -7.02 -17.08 -18.14
C LYS A 422 -6.56 -17.79 -19.42
N GLU A 423 -5.37 -17.51 -19.93
CA GLU A 423 -4.80 -18.21 -21.08
C GLU A 423 -4.49 -19.68 -20.77
N ILE A 424 -4.03 -19.97 -19.54
CA ILE A 424 -3.76 -21.35 -19.10
C ILE A 424 -5.06 -22.14 -18.92
N GLU A 425 -6.13 -21.53 -18.41
CA GLU A 425 -7.43 -22.19 -18.22
C GLU A 425 -8.16 -22.49 -19.55
N ASN A 426 -7.88 -21.73 -20.60
CA ASN A 426 -8.49 -21.88 -21.94
C ASN A 426 -7.72 -22.85 -22.87
N ASN A 427 -6.53 -23.33 -22.48
CA ASN A 427 -5.73 -24.30 -23.20
C ASN A 427 -5.76 -25.67 -22.51
#